data_24e375ad7aac0ed7add00d4aaa78e626
#
_entry.id   24e375ad7aac0ed7add00d4aaa78e626
#
_cell.length_a   1.000
_cell.length_b   1.000
_cell.length_c   1.000
_cell.angle_alpha   90.00
_cell.angle_beta   90.00
_cell.angle_gamma   90.00
#
_symmetry.space_group_name_H-M   'P 1'
#
loop_
_entity.id
_entity.type
_entity.pdbx_description
1 polymer ?
#
loop_
_entity_poly.entity_id
_entity_poly.type
_entity_poly.pdbx_seq_one_letter_code
_entity_poly.pdbx_strand_id
1 'polypeptide(L)'
;MISRLKQFCANATVSVVAFLLTYLVCEFVFFRFMLPSMSYNIRPHLPDRADFFMQNSKGHYVPRDYIALLGDSYAVGVGDWMLAGGGLADKPYHSANVIHDLTGRDVASFGRVNIGSAQAMVQRVTRIIDDDYCYLFPEIEPPRQFVVYFYEGNDFADNYELLLHDVKSQGGPDLAPKIDAFLRDHYAGPSPWACHGHFGDMLWRMGRYAVKYSWRPPAVIDLPGTMNPVVIGGATRMTADVQAPPLLMSETEIDAAVTVYARSLAWLRGRFPDVPVTVVYVPSPASVYRHAGETVLLMQVFAPSDPAGPSYKFGLKAAPAAIYARSQMACKKVRDATPDGVAFIDARPALRRAAAQAPVHGPHDWNHPNERGYRALGALVADKIDQRGHDMCDAGP
;
A
#
# COMPACT_ATOMS: atom_id res chain seq x y z
N MET A 1 26.16 16.52 55.12
CA MET A 1 25.88 15.45 54.11
C MET A 1 24.42 15.46 53.68
N ILE A 2 23.45 15.41 54.56
CA ILE A 2 22.01 15.36 54.30
C ILE A 2 21.49 16.56 53.46
N SER A 3 21.96 17.79 53.74
CA SER A 3 21.52 18.99 53.02
C SER A 3 21.98 18.97 51.54
N ARG A 4 23.20 18.51 51.26
CA ARG A 4 23.72 18.36 49.90
C ARG A 4 22.96 17.29 49.11
N LEU A 5 22.56 16.19 49.77
CA LEU A 5 21.77 15.13 49.15
C LEU A 5 20.37 15.65 48.80
N LYS A 6 19.70 16.39 49.70
CA LYS A 6 18.40 17.01 49.42
C LYS A 6 18.46 17.97 48.23
N GLN A 7 19.50 18.80 48.18
CA GLN A 7 19.69 19.73 47.07
C GLN A 7 19.99 19.02 45.75
N PHE A 8 20.78 17.95 45.80
CA PHE A 8 21.02 17.11 44.61
C PHE A 8 19.72 16.46 44.11
N CYS A 9 18.92 15.87 45.01
CA CYS A 9 17.62 15.27 44.63
C CYS A 9 16.67 16.33 44.05
N ALA A 10 16.58 17.51 44.66
CA ALA A 10 15.73 18.60 44.15
C ALA A 10 16.16 19.05 42.74
N ASN A 11 17.46 19.25 42.52
CA ASN A 11 17.98 19.63 41.20
C ASN A 11 17.77 18.53 40.18
N ALA A 12 17.97 17.25 40.52
CA ALA A 12 17.72 16.13 39.65
C ALA A 12 16.23 16.05 39.27
N THR A 13 15.31 16.22 40.23
CA THR A 13 13.87 16.26 39.98
C THR A 13 13.50 17.40 39.04
N VAL A 14 14.00 18.61 39.25
CA VAL A 14 13.75 19.75 38.36
C VAL A 14 14.28 19.48 36.96
N SER A 15 15.48 18.90 36.85
CA SER A 15 16.06 18.55 35.54
C SER A 15 15.24 17.51 34.80
N VAL A 16 14.77 16.48 35.49
CA VAL A 16 13.91 15.44 34.89
C VAL A 16 12.58 16.03 34.43
N VAL A 17 11.94 16.86 35.29
CA VAL A 17 10.67 17.52 34.92
C VAL A 17 10.87 18.46 33.73
N ALA A 18 11.93 19.27 33.74
CA ALA A 18 12.23 20.15 32.60
C ALA A 18 12.49 19.38 31.32
N PHE A 19 13.23 18.28 31.40
CA PHE A 19 13.48 17.40 30.26
C PHE A 19 12.17 16.81 29.71
N LEU A 20 11.30 16.27 30.58
CA LEU A 20 10.01 15.70 30.18
C LEU A 20 9.10 16.76 29.53
N LEU A 21 9.01 17.96 30.10
CA LEU A 21 8.23 19.06 29.52
C LEU A 21 8.77 19.48 28.14
N THR A 22 10.11 19.62 28.04
CA THR A 22 10.73 19.95 26.77
C THR A 22 10.46 18.86 25.73
N TYR A 23 10.58 17.60 26.13
CA TYR A 23 10.28 16.46 25.27
C TYR A 23 8.83 16.49 24.77
N LEU A 24 7.86 16.71 25.67
CA LEU A 24 6.44 16.82 25.31
C LEU A 24 6.16 18.00 24.35
N VAL A 25 6.81 19.14 24.57
CA VAL A 25 6.70 20.28 23.64
C VAL A 25 7.29 19.93 22.28
N CYS A 26 8.47 19.30 22.24
CA CYS A 26 9.07 18.86 21.00
C CYS A 26 8.19 17.84 20.27
N GLU A 27 7.62 16.87 20.98
CA GLU A 27 6.68 15.89 20.46
C GLU A 27 5.49 16.60 19.80
N PHE A 28 4.82 17.51 20.53
CA PHE A 28 3.68 18.25 20.03
C PHE A 28 4.01 19.12 18.81
N VAL A 29 5.07 19.92 18.87
CA VAL A 29 5.50 20.81 17.76
C VAL A 29 5.87 19.99 16.55
N PHE A 30 6.59 18.89 16.75
CA PHE A 30 7.00 18.02 15.68
C PHE A 30 5.80 17.42 14.93
N PHE A 31 4.88 16.76 15.64
CA PHE A 31 3.75 16.10 15.01
C PHE A 31 2.74 17.09 14.43
N ARG A 32 2.54 18.23 15.06
CA ARG A 32 1.51 19.18 14.63
C ARG A 32 1.95 20.09 13.49
N PHE A 33 3.23 20.45 13.42
CA PHE A 33 3.70 21.48 12.51
C PHE A 33 4.82 21.00 11.56
N MET A 34 5.71 20.15 12.03
CA MET A 34 6.85 19.70 11.23
C MET A 34 6.50 18.49 10.36
N LEU A 35 5.82 17.50 10.90
CA LEU A 35 5.51 16.27 10.19
C LEU A 35 4.71 16.49 8.90
N PRO A 36 3.65 17.34 8.85
CA PRO A 36 2.91 17.61 7.61
C PRO A 36 3.74 18.28 6.51
N SER A 37 4.84 18.95 6.87
CA SER A 37 5.75 19.63 5.92
C SER A 37 6.94 18.78 5.47
N MET A 38 7.05 17.55 5.99
CA MET A 38 8.17 16.67 5.64
C MET A 38 8.02 16.06 4.26
N SER A 39 9.16 15.74 3.64
CA SER A 39 9.18 15.07 2.34
C SER A 39 8.44 13.74 2.36
N TYR A 40 7.60 13.51 1.36
CA TYR A 40 6.83 12.29 1.19
C TYR A 40 7.70 11.01 1.13
N ASN A 41 8.96 11.13 0.72
CA ASN A 41 9.92 10.02 0.70
C ASN A 41 10.19 9.40 2.09
N ILE A 42 9.91 10.14 3.15
CA ILE A 42 10.09 9.67 4.54
C ILE A 42 8.94 8.77 4.96
N ARG A 43 7.78 8.92 4.35
CA ARG A 43 6.54 8.25 4.70
C ARG A 43 6.67 6.73 4.91
N PRO A 44 7.31 5.96 4.03
CA PRO A 44 7.46 4.52 4.22
C PRO A 44 8.27 4.12 5.45
N HIS A 45 9.01 5.06 6.04
CA HIS A 45 9.88 4.85 7.20
C HIS A 45 9.27 5.35 8.52
N LEU A 46 8.11 6.00 8.45
CA LEU A 46 7.42 6.50 9.63
C LEU A 46 6.65 5.39 10.36
N PRO A 47 6.38 5.55 11.66
CA PRO A 47 5.36 4.80 12.35
C PRO A 47 4.00 4.98 11.67
N ASP A 48 3.15 3.97 11.76
CA ASP A 48 1.89 3.91 11.02
C ASP A 48 0.97 5.12 11.26
N ARG A 49 0.89 5.61 12.50
CA ARG A 49 0.11 6.82 12.82
C ARG A 49 0.76 8.12 12.38
N ALA A 50 2.08 8.22 12.48
CA ALA A 50 2.79 9.39 11.99
C ALA A 50 2.60 9.55 10.48
N ASP A 51 2.60 8.44 9.73
CA ASP A 51 2.25 8.42 8.33
C ASP A 51 0.85 8.98 8.07
N PHE A 52 -0.15 8.59 8.85
CA PHE A 52 -1.52 9.13 8.73
C PHE A 52 -1.57 10.66 8.89
N PHE A 53 -0.84 11.21 9.88
CA PHE A 53 -0.90 12.64 10.19
C PHE A 53 -0.18 13.52 9.16
N MET A 54 0.84 13.01 8.47
CA MET A 54 1.60 13.79 7.49
C MET A 54 0.90 13.96 6.13
N GLN A 55 -0.20 13.25 5.89
CA GLN A 55 -0.86 13.26 4.59
C GLN A 55 -1.62 14.57 4.34
N ASN A 56 -1.53 15.06 3.11
CA ASN A 56 -2.13 16.30 2.66
C ASN A 56 -3.39 16.12 1.81
N SER A 57 -3.81 14.88 1.59
CA SER A 57 -5.09 14.52 0.93
C SER A 57 -6.30 14.68 1.86
N LYS A 58 -6.20 15.55 2.85
CA LYS A 58 -7.24 15.83 3.84
C LYS A 58 -7.15 17.28 4.31
N GLY A 59 -8.31 17.93 4.47
CA GLY A 59 -8.40 19.30 4.95
C GLY A 59 -8.20 19.47 6.46
N HIS A 60 -8.34 18.37 7.23
CA HIS A 60 -8.21 18.38 8.68
C HIS A 60 -7.05 17.49 9.13
N TYR A 61 -6.34 17.93 10.17
CA TYR A 61 -5.27 17.14 10.78
C TYR A 61 -5.75 15.74 11.19
N VAL A 62 -6.91 15.67 11.82
CA VAL A 62 -7.64 14.43 12.11
C VAL A 62 -9.02 14.55 11.47
N PRO A 63 -9.25 13.94 10.33
CA PRO A 63 -10.56 13.96 9.71
C PRO A 63 -11.53 13.02 10.45
N ARG A 64 -12.82 13.38 10.50
CA ARG A 64 -13.88 12.57 11.10
C ARG A 64 -14.72 11.82 10.08
N ASP A 65 -14.87 12.37 8.89
CA ASP A 65 -15.69 11.82 7.79
C ASP A 65 -14.79 11.65 6.57
N TYR A 66 -13.97 10.62 6.58
CA TYR A 66 -12.93 10.41 5.58
C TYR A 66 -13.01 9.05 4.90
N ILE A 67 -12.35 8.93 3.76
CA ILE A 67 -12.13 7.69 3.04
C ILE A 67 -10.78 7.14 3.45
N ALA A 68 -10.73 5.88 3.92
CA ALA A 68 -9.49 5.16 4.16
C ALA A 68 -9.11 4.35 2.93
N LEU A 69 -7.98 4.71 2.30
CA LEU A 69 -7.41 3.98 1.16
C LEU A 69 -6.44 2.92 1.65
N LEU A 70 -6.80 1.66 1.55
CA LEU A 70 -6.02 0.49 1.96
C LEU A 70 -5.29 -0.12 0.77
N GLY A 71 -4.14 -0.72 0.99
CA GLY A 71 -3.38 -1.43 -0.03
C GLY A 71 -1.86 -1.38 0.22
N ASP A 72 -1.15 -1.76 -0.79
CA ASP A 72 0.31 -1.82 -0.83
C ASP A 72 0.97 -0.48 -1.20
N SER A 73 2.07 -0.54 -1.94
CA SER A 73 2.80 0.61 -2.48
C SER A 73 1.96 1.50 -3.41
N TYR A 74 0.94 0.97 -4.06
CA TYR A 74 0.01 1.73 -4.89
C TYR A 74 -0.89 2.64 -4.07
N ALA A 75 -1.36 2.18 -2.92
CA ALA A 75 -2.13 3.01 -1.98
C ALA A 75 -1.24 4.04 -1.27
N VAL A 76 0.05 3.72 -1.05
CA VAL A 76 1.05 4.69 -0.57
C VAL A 76 1.29 5.81 -1.59
N GLY A 77 1.23 5.49 -2.88
CA GLY A 77 1.58 6.41 -3.95
C GLY A 77 3.07 6.35 -4.33
N VAL A 78 3.71 5.18 -4.18
CA VAL A 78 5.08 4.94 -4.69
C VAL A 78 5.09 5.05 -6.20
N GLY A 79 6.15 5.57 -6.79
CA GLY A 79 6.24 5.65 -8.24
C GLY A 79 7.49 6.37 -8.74
N ASP A 80 7.49 6.60 -10.02
CA ASP A 80 8.58 7.18 -10.79
C ASP A 80 9.18 8.46 -10.19
N TRP A 81 8.35 9.29 -9.59
CA TRP A 81 8.76 10.54 -8.97
C TRP A 81 9.74 10.37 -7.79
N MET A 82 9.68 9.23 -7.09
CA MET A 82 10.61 8.95 -5.99
C MET A 82 12.03 8.73 -6.50
N LEU A 83 12.16 8.11 -7.68
CA LEU A 83 13.45 7.85 -8.33
C LEU A 83 13.98 9.08 -9.06
N ALA A 84 13.11 9.98 -9.53
CA ALA A 84 13.49 11.22 -10.19
C ALA A 84 14.17 12.26 -9.27
N GLY A 85 14.43 11.93 -8.00
CA GLY A 85 15.20 12.76 -7.07
C GLY A 85 14.52 14.05 -6.59
N GLY A 86 13.26 14.24 -6.91
CA GLY A 86 12.50 15.42 -6.48
C GLY A 86 11.83 15.17 -5.12
N GLY A 87 12.57 15.31 -4.02
CA GLY A 87 12.06 15.16 -2.66
C GLY A 87 11.03 16.22 -2.24
N LEU A 88 10.02 16.47 -3.05
CA LEU A 88 8.94 17.39 -2.72
C LEU A 88 7.98 16.73 -1.70
N ALA A 89 7.59 17.52 -0.71
CA ALA A 89 6.66 17.06 0.33
C ALA A 89 5.28 16.69 -0.22
N ASP A 90 4.91 17.26 -1.36
CA ASP A 90 3.59 17.15 -1.94
C ASP A 90 3.63 16.67 -3.39
N LYS A 91 2.86 15.63 -3.68
CA LYS A 91 2.61 15.12 -5.03
C LYS A 91 1.10 15.05 -5.26
N PRO A 92 0.50 16.11 -5.75
CA PRO A 92 -0.95 16.26 -5.88
C PRO A 92 -1.62 15.22 -6.79
N TYR A 93 -0.85 14.42 -7.49
CA TYR A 93 -1.33 13.40 -8.41
C TYR A 93 -1.48 11.99 -7.79
N HIS A 94 -1.06 11.74 -6.54
CA HIS A 94 -1.32 10.44 -5.91
C HIS A 94 -2.82 10.16 -5.84
N SER A 95 -3.22 8.89 -5.90
CA SER A 95 -4.65 8.52 -5.90
C SER A 95 -5.43 9.17 -4.76
N ALA A 96 -4.88 9.20 -3.54
CA ALA A 96 -5.54 9.83 -2.41
C ALA A 96 -5.81 11.32 -2.64
N ASN A 97 -4.81 12.07 -3.16
CA ASN A 97 -4.96 13.49 -3.47
C ASN A 97 -5.96 13.72 -4.61
N VAL A 98 -5.88 12.90 -5.67
CA VAL A 98 -6.81 13.02 -6.81
C VAL A 98 -8.25 12.74 -6.37
N ILE A 99 -8.48 11.74 -5.53
CA ILE A 99 -9.82 11.45 -4.98
C ILE A 99 -10.28 12.62 -4.11
N HIS A 100 -9.41 13.16 -3.25
CA HIS A 100 -9.70 14.34 -2.43
C HIS A 100 -10.11 15.53 -3.28
N ASP A 101 -9.29 15.89 -4.26
CA ASP A 101 -9.51 17.04 -5.14
C ASP A 101 -10.81 16.93 -5.95
N LEU A 102 -11.16 15.73 -6.43
CA LEU A 102 -12.35 15.52 -7.25
C LEU A 102 -13.63 15.38 -6.43
N THR A 103 -13.55 14.86 -5.20
CA THR A 103 -14.74 14.59 -4.37
C THR A 103 -14.97 15.63 -3.28
N GLY A 104 -13.95 16.43 -2.94
CA GLY A 104 -13.95 17.31 -1.76
C GLY A 104 -13.96 16.58 -0.42
N ARG A 105 -13.81 15.24 -0.42
CA ARG A 105 -13.78 14.40 0.79
C ARG A 105 -12.35 14.25 1.29
N ASP A 106 -12.18 14.20 2.60
CA ASP A 106 -10.89 13.82 3.18
C ASP A 106 -10.56 12.37 2.83
N VAL A 107 -9.31 12.13 2.40
CA VAL A 107 -8.81 10.81 2.06
C VAL A 107 -7.53 10.55 2.84
N ALA A 108 -7.50 9.45 3.59
CA ALA A 108 -6.29 9.01 4.29
C ALA A 108 -5.82 7.67 3.74
N SER A 109 -4.60 7.62 3.23
CA SER A 109 -4.01 6.37 2.80
C SER A 109 -3.47 5.61 4.01
N PHE A 110 -3.92 4.38 4.20
CA PHE A 110 -3.40 3.41 5.14
C PHE A 110 -2.43 2.43 4.46
N GLY A 111 -2.10 2.70 3.20
CA GLY A 111 -1.17 1.87 2.43
C GLY A 111 0.21 1.77 3.07
N ARG A 112 0.92 0.70 2.75
CA ARG A 112 2.32 0.51 3.12
C ARG A 112 3.06 -0.28 2.05
N VAL A 113 4.33 0.04 1.84
CA VAL A 113 5.19 -0.74 0.94
C VAL A 113 5.47 -2.13 1.50
N ASN A 114 5.62 -3.11 0.62
CA ASN A 114 5.96 -4.50 0.95
C ASN A 114 4.94 -5.18 1.88
N ILE A 115 3.65 -4.91 1.69
CA ILE A 115 2.56 -5.65 2.32
C ILE A 115 1.48 -5.94 1.27
N GLY A 116 0.81 -7.08 1.41
CA GLY A 116 -0.36 -7.39 0.58
C GLY A 116 -1.65 -6.75 1.08
N SER A 117 -2.69 -6.84 0.25
CA SER A 117 -4.03 -6.33 0.57
C SER A 117 -4.60 -6.89 1.88
N ALA A 118 -4.31 -8.16 2.21
CA ALA A 118 -4.75 -8.77 3.46
C ALA A 118 -4.16 -8.08 4.70
N GLN A 119 -2.85 -7.87 4.70
CA GLN A 119 -2.17 -7.16 5.79
C GLN A 119 -2.63 -5.69 5.86
N ALA A 120 -2.89 -5.06 4.73
CA ALA A 120 -3.43 -3.69 4.69
C ALA A 120 -4.80 -3.60 5.36
N MET A 121 -5.70 -4.55 5.08
CA MET A 121 -7.05 -4.58 5.66
C MET A 121 -7.07 -4.86 7.16
N VAL A 122 -6.12 -5.63 7.67
CA VAL A 122 -6.15 -6.08 9.07
C VAL A 122 -5.10 -5.34 9.90
N GLN A 123 -3.83 -5.51 9.60
CA GLN A 123 -2.74 -4.97 10.40
C GLN A 123 -2.70 -3.44 10.38
N ARG A 124 -2.86 -2.82 9.19
CA ARG A 124 -2.77 -1.36 9.09
C ARG A 124 -3.97 -0.68 9.74
N VAL A 125 -5.15 -1.23 9.53
CA VAL A 125 -6.39 -0.70 10.14
C VAL A 125 -6.29 -0.76 11.67
N THR A 126 -5.90 -1.91 12.23
CA THR A 126 -5.70 -2.07 13.66
C THR A 126 -4.67 -1.05 14.20
N ARG A 127 -3.51 -0.94 13.55
CA ARG A 127 -2.43 -0.04 14.02
C ARG A 127 -2.76 1.46 13.90
N ILE A 128 -3.63 1.85 13.00
CA ILE A 128 -3.99 3.25 12.82
C ILE A 128 -5.21 3.63 13.66
N ILE A 129 -6.25 2.78 13.68
CA ILE A 129 -7.51 3.09 14.36
C ILE A 129 -7.50 2.57 15.81
N ASP A 130 -7.12 1.29 16.02
CA ASP A 130 -7.26 0.64 17.32
C ASP A 130 -6.09 0.82 18.27
N ASP A 131 -4.90 1.14 17.73
CA ASP A 131 -3.77 1.40 18.62
C ASP A 131 -4.06 2.65 19.46
N ASP A 132 -4.73 2.49 20.55
CA ASP A 132 -4.90 3.51 21.56
C ASP A 132 -3.57 3.97 22.03
N TYR A 133 -3.22 5.07 22.04
CA TYR A 133 -2.37 5.37 22.75
C TYR A 133 -1.50 6.30 23.13
N CYS A 134 -1.07 7.13 22.77
CA CYS A 134 -0.39 8.16 23.53
C CYS A 134 -1.32 9.34 23.68
N TYR A 135 -1.50 9.82 24.86
CA TYR A 135 -2.28 11.00 25.25
C TYR A 135 -2.01 12.26 24.42
N LEU A 136 -1.01 12.22 23.56
CA LEU A 136 -0.61 13.30 22.66
C LEU A 136 -1.24 13.19 21.26
N PHE A 137 -1.79 12.02 20.90
CA PHE A 137 -2.46 11.83 19.62
C PHE A 137 -3.96 11.80 19.83
N PRO A 138 -4.69 12.56 19.02
CA PRO A 138 -6.15 12.47 19.03
C PRO A 138 -6.58 11.08 18.54
N GLU A 139 -7.71 10.63 19.06
CA GLU A 139 -8.40 9.43 18.58
C GLU A 139 -8.69 9.55 17.09
N ILE A 140 -8.46 8.47 16.35
CA ILE A 140 -8.79 8.37 14.94
C ILE A 140 -10.08 7.57 14.85
N GLU A 141 -11.17 8.26 14.52
CA GLU A 141 -12.48 7.64 14.32
C GLU A 141 -12.45 6.69 13.11
N PRO A 142 -13.31 5.65 13.06
CA PRO A 142 -13.50 4.85 11.86
C PRO A 142 -13.80 5.71 10.64
N PRO A 143 -13.33 5.35 9.44
CA PRO A 143 -13.61 6.12 8.24
C PRO A 143 -15.08 5.98 7.84
N ARG A 144 -15.54 6.90 7.00
CA ARG A 144 -16.85 6.80 6.33
C ARG A 144 -16.90 5.62 5.35
N GLN A 145 -15.75 5.28 4.75
CA GLN A 145 -15.66 4.24 3.73
C GLN A 145 -14.23 3.71 3.64
N PHE A 146 -14.10 2.40 3.45
CA PHE A 146 -12.85 1.78 3.07
C PHE A 146 -12.79 1.59 1.54
N VAL A 147 -11.66 1.96 0.94
CA VAL A 147 -11.30 1.63 -0.44
C VAL A 147 -10.07 0.73 -0.40
N VAL A 148 -10.19 -0.50 -0.87
CA VAL A 148 -9.13 -1.50 -0.84
C VAL A 148 -8.55 -1.66 -2.23
N TYR A 149 -7.29 -1.30 -2.44
CA TYR A 149 -6.56 -1.64 -3.65
C TYR A 149 -6.08 -3.09 -3.53
N PHE A 150 -6.52 -3.91 -4.48
CA PHE A 150 -5.97 -5.24 -4.71
C PHE A 150 -5.10 -5.17 -5.96
N TYR A 151 -3.77 -5.17 -5.76
CA TYR A 151 -2.83 -5.05 -6.88
C TYR A 151 -2.46 -6.42 -7.45
N GLU A 152 -2.72 -6.61 -8.72
CA GLU A 152 -2.51 -7.87 -9.44
C GLU A 152 -1.06 -8.36 -9.43
N GLY A 153 -0.11 -7.41 -9.36
CA GLY A 153 1.31 -7.71 -9.52
C GLY A 153 1.96 -8.40 -8.31
N ASN A 154 1.45 -8.18 -7.10
CA ASN A 154 2.04 -8.74 -5.89
C ASN A 154 1.05 -9.31 -4.88
N ASP A 155 -0.21 -8.83 -4.80
CA ASP A 155 -1.12 -9.23 -3.71
C ASP A 155 -1.42 -10.73 -3.68
N PHE A 156 -1.39 -11.41 -4.82
CA PHE A 156 -1.50 -12.87 -4.82
C PHE A 156 -0.28 -13.52 -4.16
N ALA A 157 0.92 -13.04 -4.46
CA ALA A 157 2.16 -13.53 -3.87
C ALA A 157 2.20 -13.22 -2.37
N ASP A 158 1.97 -11.97 -1.99
CA ASP A 158 2.04 -11.52 -0.60
C ASP A 158 0.99 -12.22 0.29
N ASN A 159 -0.22 -12.42 -0.22
CA ASN A 159 -1.27 -13.16 0.49
C ASN A 159 -0.91 -14.65 0.62
N TYR A 160 -0.28 -15.24 -0.39
CA TYR A 160 0.18 -16.63 -0.32
C TYR A 160 1.40 -16.79 0.59
N GLU A 161 2.34 -15.85 0.57
CA GLU A 161 3.47 -15.81 1.51
C GLU A 161 3.00 -15.70 2.96
N LEU A 162 1.96 -14.91 3.24
CA LEU A 162 1.32 -14.86 4.56
C LEU A 162 0.82 -16.26 4.99
N LEU A 163 0.24 -17.03 4.08
CA LEU A 163 -0.14 -18.43 4.38
C LEU A 163 1.06 -19.27 4.75
N LEU A 164 2.12 -19.21 3.97
CA LEU A 164 3.30 -20.06 4.16
C LEU A 164 4.04 -19.74 5.45
N HIS A 165 4.24 -18.45 5.73
CA HIS A 165 5.14 -18.00 6.79
C HIS A 165 4.41 -17.76 8.11
N ASP A 166 3.23 -17.19 8.07
CA ASP A 166 2.51 -16.74 9.27
C ASP A 166 1.44 -17.76 9.69
N VAL A 167 0.56 -18.16 8.78
CA VAL A 167 -0.48 -19.17 9.04
C VAL A 167 0.09 -20.59 9.04
N LYS A 168 1.27 -20.79 8.44
CA LYS A 168 1.96 -22.08 8.29
C LYS A 168 1.09 -23.16 7.63
N SER A 169 0.44 -22.77 6.52
CA SER A 169 -0.44 -23.62 5.73
C SER A 169 -0.16 -23.44 4.24
N GLN A 170 -0.38 -24.49 3.47
CA GLN A 170 -0.26 -24.44 2.00
C GLN A 170 -1.64 -24.52 1.30
N GLY A 171 -2.72 -24.57 2.07
CA GLY A 171 -4.07 -24.72 1.55
C GLY A 171 -4.81 -25.90 2.20
N GLY A 172 -5.89 -26.33 1.57
CA GLY A 172 -6.73 -27.45 2.04
C GLY A 172 -8.05 -27.04 2.68
N PRO A 173 -8.90 -28.01 3.06
CA PRO A 173 -10.27 -27.72 3.51
C PRO A 173 -10.36 -26.91 4.81
N ASP A 174 -9.34 -26.97 5.66
CA ASP A 174 -9.28 -26.25 6.93
C ASP A 174 -8.61 -24.86 6.81
N LEU A 175 -8.41 -24.36 5.59
CA LEU A 175 -7.69 -23.12 5.37
C LEU A 175 -8.38 -21.91 5.98
N ALA A 176 -9.68 -21.73 5.73
CA ALA A 176 -10.43 -20.59 6.21
C ALA A 176 -10.45 -20.49 7.75
N PRO A 177 -10.75 -21.56 8.52
CA PRO A 177 -10.63 -21.54 9.98
C PRO A 177 -9.24 -21.20 10.52
N LYS A 178 -8.17 -21.65 9.85
CA LYS A 178 -6.79 -21.32 10.25
C LYS A 178 -6.47 -19.85 10.04
N ILE A 179 -6.90 -19.27 8.92
CA ILE A 179 -6.76 -17.84 8.66
C ILE A 179 -7.55 -17.05 9.71
N ASP A 180 -8.78 -17.41 10.00
CA ASP A 180 -9.60 -16.72 10.99
C ASP A 180 -8.98 -16.75 12.39
N ALA A 181 -8.42 -17.89 12.78
CA ALA A 181 -7.68 -18.00 14.03
C ALA A 181 -6.46 -17.10 14.04
N PHE A 182 -5.66 -17.12 12.97
CA PHE A 182 -4.49 -16.25 12.83
C PHE A 182 -4.86 -14.77 12.91
N LEU A 183 -5.87 -14.31 12.15
CA LEU A 183 -6.32 -12.92 12.15
C LEU A 183 -6.80 -12.49 13.54
N ARG A 184 -7.53 -13.34 14.24
CA ARG A 184 -7.99 -13.07 15.61
C ARG A 184 -6.84 -12.99 16.60
N ASP A 185 -5.89 -13.91 16.53
CA ASP A 185 -4.84 -14.05 17.55
C ASP A 185 -3.72 -13.03 17.37
N HIS A 186 -3.44 -12.60 16.12
CA HIS A 186 -2.33 -11.68 15.82
C HIS A 186 -2.74 -10.21 15.74
N TYR A 187 -4.02 -9.93 15.51
CA TYR A 187 -4.50 -8.57 15.30
C TYR A 187 -5.65 -8.17 16.25
N ALA A 188 -5.91 -8.96 17.28
CA ALA A 188 -7.08 -8.78 18.18
C ALA A 188 -6.91 -7.71 19.25
N GLY A 189 -5.93 -6.84 19.19
CA GLY A 189 -5.83 -5.78 20.19
C GLY A 189 -4.58 -4.92 20.10
N PRO A 190 -4.60 -3.80 20.84
CA PRO A 190 -3.49 -2.88 20.88
C PRO A 190 -2.27 -3.51 21.53
N SER A 191 -1.10 -3.18 20.99
CA SER A 191 0.15 -3.53 21.65
C SER A 191 0.27 -2.71 22.95
N PRO A 192 0.43 -3.35 24.13
CA PRO A 192 0.64 -2.64 25.38
C PRO A 192 1.93 -1.78 25.37
N TRP A 193 2.77 -1.94 24.36
CA TRP A 193 4.02 -1.21 24.15
C TRP A 193 3.91 -0.11 23.09
N ALA A 194 2.71 0.18 22.57
CA ALA A 194 2.51 1.17 21.51
C ALA A 194 2.75 2.62 21.97
N CYS A 195 2.81 2.86 23.26
CA CYS A 195 3.09 4.18 23.84
C CYS A 195 4.60 4.42 24.01
N HIS A 196 5.34 4.42 22.93
CA HIS A 196 6.73 4.91 22.94
C HIS A 196 6.75 6.37 22.52
N GLY A 197 7.66 7.18 23.10
CA GLY A 197 7.90 8.53 22.63
C GLY A 197 8.29 8.51 21.13
N HIS A 198 7.37 8.91 20.29
CA HIS A 198 7.52 8.81 18.83
C HIS A 198 8.62 9.73 18.30
N PHE A 199 8.84 10.87 18.95
CA PHE A 199 9.88 11.81 18.56
C PHE A 199 11.28 11.19 18.63
N GLY A 200 11.58 10.45 19.70
CA GLY A 200 12.86 9.74 19.85
C GLY A 200 13.05 8.62 18.84
N ASP A 201 12.03 7.77 18.62
CA ASP A 201 12.06 6.71 17.60
C ASP A 201 12.20 7.29 16.21
N MET A 202 11.54 8.40 15.95
CA MET A 202 11.60 9.04 14.66
C MET A 202 12.94 9.72 14.42
N LEU A 203 13.51 10.42 15.40
CA LEU A 203 14.88 10.94 15.30
C LEU A 203 15.88 9.82 15.02
N TRP A 204 15.72 8.68 15.68
CA TRP A 204 16.55 7.49 15.43
C TRP A 204 16.38 6.95 14.02
N ARG A 205 15.15 6.80 13.54
CA ARG A 205 14.86 6.34 12.17
C ARG A 205 15.37 7.32 11.13
N MET A 206 15.15 8.63 11.33
CA MET A 206 15.67 9.68 10.46
C MET A 206 17.21 9.70 10.47
N GLY A 207 17.84 9.56 11.63
CA GLY A 207 19.30 9.48 11.73
C GLY A 207 19.85 8.27 10.98
N ARG A 208 19.25 7.09 11.15
CA ARG A 208 19.61 5.90 10.38
C ARG A 208 19.40 6.07 8.87
N TYR A 209 18.28 6.69 8.48
CA TYR A 209 17.98 6.98 7.09
C TYR A 209 19.02 7.95 6.50
N ALA A 210 19.29 9.07 7.18
CA ALA A 210 20.29 10.04 6.74
C ALA A 210 21.68 9.39 6.60
N VAL A 211 22.10 8.58 7.56
CA VAL A 211 23.36 7.83 7.49
C VAL A 211 23.36 6.84 6.34
N LYS A 212 22.28 6.07 6.17
CA LYS A 212 22.19 5.06 5.10
C LYS A 212 22.24 5.68 3.69
N TYR A 213 21.61 6.82 3.49
CA TYR A 213 21.47 7.45 2.17
C TYR A 213 22.48 8.56 1.90
N SER A 214 23.13 9.14 2.91
CA SER A 214 24.28 10.02 2.68
C SER A 214 25.52 9.27 2.17
N TRP A 215 25.59 7.96 2.41
CA TRP A 215 26.70 7.12 1.96
C TRP A 215 26.39 6.36 0.65
N ARG A 216 25.15 6.30 0.24
CA ARG A 216 24.72 5.71 -1.03
C ARG A 216 23.58 6.57 -1.58
N PRO A 217 23.87 7.51 -2.48
CA PRO A 217 22.79 8.09 -3.26
C PRO A 217 22.02 6.94 -3.91
N PRO A 218 20.67 7.04 -4.00
CA PRO A 218 19.89 6.03 -4.70
C PRO A 218 20.55 5.83 -6.06
N ALA A 219 21.03 4.62 -6.32
CA ALA A 219 21.55 4.29 -7.63
C ALA A 219 20.38 4.53 -8.59
N VAL A 220 20.56 5.50 -9.48
CA VAL A 220 19.77 5.53 -10.70
C VAL A 220 20.09 4.20 -11.35
N ILE A 221 19.18 3.25 -11.23
CA ILE A 221 19.32 1.97 -11.92
C ILE A 221 19.02 2.32 -13.37
N ASP A 222 20.06 2.68 -14.11
CA ASP A 222 20.04 2.57 -15.55
C ASP A 222 19.85 1.09 -15.83
N LEU A 223 18.58 0.69 -16.03
CA LEU A 223 18.22 -0.67 -16.42
C LEU A 223 18.69 -0.83 -17.86
N PRO A 224 19.76 -1.59 -18.12
CA PRO A 224 20.23 -1.76 -19.48
C PRO A 224 19.23 -2.62 -20.25
N GLY A 225 18.50 -2.01 -21.14
CA GLY A 225 18.43 -2.45 -22.51
C GLY A 225 17.67 -3.67 -22.94
N THR A 226 16.77 -4.29 -22.15
CA THR A 226 15.79 -5.20 -22.72
C THR A 226 14.41 -4.58 -22.57
N MET A 227 13.93 -4.03 -23.68
CA MET A 227 12.71 -3.24 -23.65
C MET A 227 11.56 -4.01 -24.28
N ASN A 228 10.39 -3.89 -23.68
CA ASN A 228 9.16 -4.44 -24.22
C ASN A 228 8.54 -3.46 -25.22
N PRO A 229 8.31 -3.83 -26.49
CA PRO A 229 7.61 -2.99 -27.42
C PRO A 229 6.11 -2.96 -27.09
N VAL A 230 5.57 -1.77 -26.89
CA VAL A 230 4.15 -1.52 -26.59
C VAL A 230 3.58 -0.47 -27.54
N VAL A 231 2.27 -0.50 -27.79
CA VAL A 231 1.59 0.48 -28.63
C VAL A 231 1.01 1.59 -27.79
N ILE A 232 1.51 2.82 -27.98
CA ILE A 232 1.07 4.03 -27.26
C ILE A 232 0.88 5.15 -28.27
N GLY A 233 -0.30 5.77 -28.35
CA GLY A 233 -0.61 6.83 -29.31
C GLY A 233 -0.50 6.39 -30.77
N GLY A 234 -0.76 5.11 -31.04
CA GLY A 234 -0.62 4.53 -32.38
C GLY A 234 0.84 4.24 -32.82
N ALA A 235 1.83 4.53 -31.98
CA ALA A 235 3.24 4.28 -32.24
C ALA A 235 3.81 3.21 -31.32
N THR A 236 4.80 2.46 -31.79
CA THR A 236 5.56 1.55 -30.93
C THR A 236 6.50 2.34 -30.04
N ARG A 237 6.38 2.13 -28.74
CA ARG A 237 7.26 2.66 -27.69
C ARG A 237 7.91 1.51 -26.94
N MET A 238 9.00 1.79 -26.25
CA MET A 238 9.71 0.77 -25.48
C MET A 238 9.53 1.03 -23.98
N THR A 239 9.19 -0.05 -23.25
CA THR A 239 9.16 -0.05 -21.77
C THR A 239 10.27 -0.93 -21.25
N ALA A 240 10.69 -0.76 -20.00
CA ALA A 240 11.56 -1.73 -19.35
C ALA A 240 10.80 -3.06 -19.09
N ASP A 241 11.45 -3.99 -18.42
CA ASP A 241 10.79 -5.15 -17.83
C ASP A 241 9.73 -4.70 -16.82
N VAL A 242 8.62 -5.41 -16.80
CA VAL A 242 7.40 -5.01 -16.09
C VAL A 242 6.91 -6.13 -15.18
N GLN A 243 6.22 -5.76 -14.11
CA GLN A 243 5.55 -6.72 -13.24
C GLN A 243 4.33 -7.32 -13.93
N ALA A 244 4.05 -8.59 -13.64
CA ALA A 244 3.04 -9.39 -14.32
C ALA A 244 1.97 -9.92 -13.34
N PRO A 245 0.82 -10.40 -13.84
CA PRO A 245 -0.10 -11.21 -13.06
C PRO A 245 0.57 -12.50 -12.54
N PRO A 246 -0.06 -13.27 -11.65
CA PRO A 246 0.54 -14.44 -11.00
C PRO A 246 0.73 -15.63 -11.97
N LEU A 247 1.63 -15.49 -12.95
CA LEU A 247 1.81 -16.43 -14.06
C LEU A 247 2.29 -17.81 -13.64
N LEU A 248 3.14 -17.91 -12.62
CA LEU A 248 3.73 -19.16 -12.16
C LEU A 248 3.00 -19.79 -10.96
N MET A 249 1.96 -19.15 -10.45
CA MET A 249 1.09 -19.73 -9.44
C MET A 249 0.08 -20.67 -10.10
N SER A 250 -0.11 -21.85 -9.55
CA SER A 250 -1.19 -22.76 -9.93
C SER A 250 -2.56 -22.16 -9.55
N GLU A 251 -3.64 -22.68 -10.10
CA GLU A 251 -4.98 -22.25 -9.71
C GLU A 251 -5.26 -22.46 -8.21
N THR A 252 -4.79 -23.57 -7.66
CA THR A 252 -4.95 -23.89 -6.22
C THR A 252 -4.23 -22.86 -5.34
N GLU A 253 -3.03 -22.43 -5.72
CA GLU A 253 -2.27 -21.41 -5.00
C GLU A 253 -2.94 -20.03 -5.10
N ILE A 254 -3.48 -19.69 -6.26
CA ILE A 254 -4.28 -18.48 -6.46
C ILE A 254 -5.54 -18.53 -5.59
N ASP A 255 -6.26 -19.66 -5.56
CA ASP A 255 -7.45 -19.83 -4.73
C ASP A 255 -7.13 -19.72 -3.24
N ALA A 256 -5.98 -20.22 -2.82
CA ALA A 256 -5.51 -20.07 -1.45
C ALA A 256 -5.21 -18.59 -1.11
N ALA A 257 -4.52 -17.86 -1.98
CA ALA A 257 -4.25 -16.43 -1.82
C ALA A 257 -5.54 -15.60 -1.80
N VAL A 258 -6.49 -15.93 -2.66
CA VAL A 258 -7.83 -15.30 -2.70
C VAL A 258 -8.63 -15.62 -1.43
N THR A 259 -8.47 -16.81 -0.85
CA THR A 259 -9.09 -17.15 0.44
C THR A 259 -8.56 -16.25 1.56
N VAL A 260 -7.25 -15.96 1.58
CA VAL A 260 -6.67 -15.00 2.55
C VAL A 260 -7.30 -13.62 2.39
N TYR A 261 -7.37 -13.12 1.16
CA TYR A 261 -8.03 -11.86 0.85
C TYR A 261 -9.49 -11.85 1.34
N ALA A 262 -10.27 -12.86 0.98
CA ALA A 262 -11.70 -12.94 1.34
C ALA A 262 -11.91 -12.98 2.87
N ARG A 263 -11.08 -13.73 3.62
CA ARG A 263 -11.15 -13.79 5.08
C ARG A 263 -10.73 -12.47 5.74
N SER A 264 -9.73 -11.79 5.20
CA SER A 264 -9.31 -10.46 5.67
C SER A 264 -10.39 -9.40 5.41
N LEU A 265 -11.06 -9.47 4.25
CA LEU A 265 -12.19 -8.62 3.93
C LEU A 265 -13.39 -8.87 4.86
N ALA A 266 -13.67 -10.14 5.16
CA ALA A 266 -14.71 -10.52 6.12
C ALA A 266 -14.38 -10.02 7.54
N TRP A 267 -13.11 -10.08 7.95
CA TRP A 267 -12.64 -9.52 9.21
C TRP A 267 -12.87 -8.00 9.28
N LEU A 268 -12.47 -7.27 8.23
CA LEU A 268 -12.65 -5.82 8.14
C LEU A 268 -14.11 -5.43 8.28
N ARG A 269 -15.01 -6.10 7.55
CA ARG A 269 -16.45 -5.87 7.61
C ARG A 269 -17.06 -6.25 8.97
N GLY A 270 -16.59 -7.33 9.58
CA GLY A 270 -17.02 -7.72 10.92
C GLY A 270 -16.61 -6.73 12.00
N ARG A 271 -15.44 -6.11 11.82
CA ARG A 271 -14.93 -5.09 12.75
C ARG A 271 -15.64 -3.74 12.58
N PHE A 272 -16.02 -3.38 11.35
CA PHE A 272 -16.67 -2.10 11.00
C PHE A 272 -17.94 -2.36 10.17
N PRO A 273 -19.00 -2.91 10.78
CA PRO A 273 -20.18 -3.39 10.04
C PRO A 273 -20.94 -2.28 9.30
N ASP A 274 -20.89 -1.04 9.81
CA ASP A 274 -21.60 0.11 9.26
C ASP A 274 -20.78 0.89 8.23
N VAL A 275 -19.50 0.52 8.03
CA VAL A 275 -18.61 1.20 7.09
C VAL A 275 -18.60 0.49 5.74
N PRO A 276 -19.07 1.14 4.66
CA PRO A 276 -19.01 0.59 3.31
C PRO A 276 -17.58 0.25 2.89
N VAL A 277 -17.44 -0.83 2.12
CA VAL A 277 -16.16 -1.24 1.55
C VAL A 277 -16.27 -1.27 0.02
N THR A 278 -15.28 -0.72 -0.65
CA THR A 278 -15.09 -0.80 -2.11
C THR A 278 -13.74 -1.44 -2.39
N VAL A 279 -13.73 -2.48 -3.19
CA VAL A 279 -12.49 -3.13 -3.68
C VAL A 279 -12.19 -2.63 -5.08
N VAL A 280 -10.96 -2.21 -5.31
CA VAL A 280 -10.47 -1.78 -6.63
C VAL A 280 -9.40 -2.76 -7.08
N TYR A 281 -9.69 -3.52 -8.12
CA TYR A 281 -8.71 -4.40 -8.75
C TYR A 281 -7.79 -3.59 -9.64
N VAL A 282 -6.52 -3.48 -9.23
CA VAL A 282 -5.50 -2.70 -9.94
C VAL A 282 -4.62 -3.64 -10.76
N PRO A 283 -4.58 -3.50 -12.10
CA PRO A 283 -3.80 -4.39 -12.95
C PRO A 283 -2.29 -4.20 -12.81
N SER A 284 -1.53 -5.25 -13.06
CA SER A 284 -0.09 -5.17 -13.25
C SER A 284 0.27 -4.43 -14.54
N PRO A 285 1.43 -3.77 -14.65
CA PRO A 285 1.84 -3.07 -15.87
C PRO A 285 1.82 -3.94 -17.12
N ALA A 286 2.20 -5.22 -17.02
CA ALA A 286 2.13 -6.14 -18.15
C ALA A 286 0.70 -6.35 -18.68
N SER A 287 -0.31 -6.20 -17.83
CA SER A 287 -1.74 -6.34 -18.19
C SER A 287 -2.37 -5.05 -18.71
N VAL A 288 -1.69 -3.91 -18.54
CA VAL A 288 -2.19 -2.59 -18.93
C VAL A 288 -1.90 -2.28 -20.40
N TYR A 289 -0.67 -2.55 -20.84
CA TYR A 289 -0.21 -2.15 -22.16
C TYR A 289 -0.61 -3.16 -23.24
N ARG A 290 -0.89 -2.65 -24.46
CA ARG A 290 -0.98 -3.46 -25.67
C ARG A 290 0.44 -3.74 -26.16
N HIS A 291 0.89 -4.98 -26.02
CA HIS A 291 2.23 -5.39 -26.46
C HIS A 291 2.28 -5.58 -27.98
N ALA A 292 3.36 -5.10 -28.61
CA ALA A 292 3.61 -5.23 -30.03
C ALA A 292 4.55 -6.40 -30.37
N GLY A 293 5.23 -6.96 -29.37
CA GLY A 293 6.13 -8.10 -29.52
C GLY A 293 5.44 -9.44 -29.26
N GLU A 294 6.07 -10.51 -29.70
CA GLU A 294 5.60 -11.88 -29.45
C GLU A 294 5.76 -12.31 -27.99
N THR A 295 6.71 -11.72 -27.28
CA THR A 295 6.97 -11.98 -25.86
C THR A 295 7.17 -10.68 -25.10
N VAL A 296 6.83 -10.71 -23.81
CA VAL A 296 7.04 -9.65 -22.82
C VAL A 296 8.08 -10.11 -21.82
N LEU A 297 9.09 -9.30 -21.58
CA LEU A 297 10.08 -9.53 -20.54
C LEU A 297 9.51 -9.05 -19.20
N LEU A 298 9.54 -9.93 -18.21
CA LEU A 298 8.94 -9.71 -16.90
C LEU A 298 10.03 -9.46 -15.85
N MET A 299 9.83 -8.45 -15.00
CA MET A 299 10.79 -8.08 -13.96
C MET A 299 10.93 -9.19 -12.94
N GLN A 300 9.81 -9.59 -12.34
CA GLN A 300 9.77 -10.67 -11.35
C GLN A 300 8.42 -11.39 -11.40
N VAL A 301 8.43 -12.69 -11.18
CA VAL A 301 7.23 -13.54 -11.09
C VAL A 301 7.40 -14.50 -9.92
N PHE A 302 6.44 -14.51 -9.01
CA PHE A 302 6.46 -15.39 -7.85
C PHE A 302 6.18 -16.84 -8.25
N ALA A 303 7.04 -17.75 -7.80
CA ALA A 303 6.98 -19.19 -8.05
C ALA A 303 6.93 -19.96 -6.71
N PRO A 304 5.74 -20.15 -6.12
CA PRO A 304 5.60 -20.79 -4.81
C PRO A 304 5.99 -22.25 -4.80
N SER A 305 5.76 -22.94 -5.90
CA SER A 305 6.06 -24.36 -6.07
C SER A 305 7.43 -24.62 -6.75
N ASP A 306 8.38 -23.70 -6.65
CA ASP A 306 9.75 -23.93 -7.11
C ASP A 306 10.37 -25.08 -6.33
N PRO A 307 11.03 -26.07 -6.99
CA PRO A 307 11.69 -27.19 -6.31
C PRO A 307 12.74 -26.77 -5.26
N ALA A 308 13.31 -25.57 -5.40
CA ALA A 308 14.26 -25.00 -4.43
C ALA A 308 13.57 -24.24 -3.28
N GLY A 309 12.23 -24.23 -3.23
CA GLY A 309 11.40 -23.46 -2.32
C GLY A 309 10.80 -22.21 -2.98
N PRO A 310 9.80 -21.59 -2.31
CA PRO A 310 9.16 -20.39 -2.80
C PRO A 310 10.19 -19.30 -3.15
N SER A 311 10.11 -18.76 -4.36
CA SER A 311 11.11 -17.82 -4.86
C SER A 311 10.54 -16.88 -5.93
N TYR A 312 11.24 -15.79 -6.20
CA TYR A 312 10.95 -14.91 -7.33
C TYR A 312 11.86 -15.25 -8.51
N LYS A 313 11.27 -15.42 -9.68
CA LYS A 313 11.99 -15.61 -10.95
C LYS A 313 12.08 -14.28 -11.67
N PHE A 314 13.28 -13.95 -12.16
CA PHE A 314 13.59 -12.70 -12.84
C PHE A 314 13.86 -12.96 -14.33
N GLY A 315 13.56 -11.98 -15.17
CA GLY A 315 13.88 -12.04 -16.60
C GLY A 315 13.09 -13.09 -17.38
N LEU A 316 11.95 -13.53 -16.86
CA LEU A 316 11.05 -14.43 -17.59
C LEU A 316 10.44 -13.75 -18.80
N LYS A 317 10.14 -14.55 -19.82
CA LYS A 317 9.40 -14.10 -21.00
C LYS A 317 8.07 -14.84 -21.08
N ALA A 318 6.99 -14.10 -21.34
CA ALA A 318 5.67 -14.65 -21.54
C ALA A 318 5.00 -14.06 -22.79
N ALA A 319 4.16 -14.85 -23.46
CA ALA A 319 3.34 -14.34 -24.56
C ALA A 319 2.28 -13.37 -24.02
N PRO A 320 1.99 -12.24 -24.71
CA PRO A 320 0.94 -11.30 -24.30
C PRO A 320 -0.41 -11.97 -24.03
N ALA A 321 -0.82 -12.92 -24.86
CA ALA A 321 -2.07 -13.65 -24.70
C ALA A 321 -2.14 -14.42 -23.37
N ALA A 322 -1.03 -15.02 -22.93
CA ALA A 322 -0.96 -15.70 -21.63
C ALA A 322 -1.09 -14.72 -20.46
N ILE A 323 -0.48 -13.54 -20.58
CA ILE A 323 -0.57 -12.47 -19.58
C ILE A 323 -2.03 -12.01 -19.44
N TYR A 324 -2.69 -11.69 -20.56
CA TYR A 324 -4.08 -11.20 -20.52
C TYR A 324 -5.06 -12.25 -20.02
N ALA A 325 -4.91 -13.52 -20.46
CA ALA A 325 -5.73 -14.62 -19.97
C ALA A 325 -5.57 -14.84 -18.47
N ARG A 326 -4.33 -14.75 -17.95
CA ARG A 326 -4.04 -14.87 -16.51
C ARG A 326 -4.63 -13.69 -15.73
N SER A 327 -4.48 -12.47 -16.22
CA SER A 327 -5.07 -11.27 -15.62
C SER A 327 -6.61 -11.35 -15.54
N GLN A 328 -7.24 -11.84 -16.62
CA GLN A 328 -8.68 -12.06 -16.63
C GLN A 328 -9.13 -13.06 -15.56
N MET A 329 -8.48 -14.21 -15.52
CA MET A 329 -8.78 -15.26 -14.53
C MET A 329 -8.56 -14.74 -13.10
N ALA A 330 -7.44 -14.04 -12.84
CA ALA A 330 -7.10 -13.49 -11.56
C ALA A 330 -8.14 -12.45 -11.08
N CYS A 331 -8.51 -11.49 -11.93
CA CYS A 331 -9.59 -10.54 -11.65
C CYS A 331 -10.91 -11.25 -11.30
N LYS A 332 -11.30 -12.23 -12.12
CA LYS A 332 -12.54 -12.98 -11.88
C LYS A 332 -12.54 -13.66 -10.52
N LYS A 333 -11.43 -14.30 -10.14
CA LYS A 333 -11.32 -14.96 -8.83
C LYS A 333 -11.44 -13.98 -7.67
N VAL A 334 -10.81 -12.79 -7.74
CA VAL A 334 -10.95 -11.76 -6.71
C VAL A 334 -12.36 -11.20 -6.66
N ARG A 335 -12.96 -10.89 -7.82
CA ARG A 335 -14.35 -10.42 -7.90
C ARG A 335 -15.33 -11.44 -7.30
N ASP A 336 -15.22 -12.71 -7.69
CA ASP A 336 -16.13 -13.77 -7.25
C ASP A 336 -15.97 -14.09 -5.74
N ALA A 337 -14.81 -13.78 -5.16
CA ALA A 337 -14.56 -13.87 -3.72
C ALA A 337 -14.95 -12.60 -2.95
N THR A 338 -15.28 -11.51 -3.64
CA THR A 338 -15.78 -10.28 -3.04
C THR A 338 -17.27 -10.45 -2.73
N PRO A 339 -17.69 -10.39 -1.46
CA PRO A 339 -19.06 -10.71 -1.08
C PRO A 339 -20.05 -9.64 -1.53
N ASP A 340 -21.32 -10.01 -1.64
CA ASP A 340 -22.42 -9.09 -1.85
C ASP A 340 -22.42 -7.97 -0.80
N GLY A 341 -22.74 -6.75 -1.25
CA GLY A 341 -22.72 -5.55 -0.42
C GLY A 341 -21.34 -4.88 -0.29
N VAL A 342 -20.29 -5.46 -0.89
CA VAL A 342 -19.00 -4.79 -1.15
C VAL A 342 -18.96 -4.39 -2.61
N ALA A 343 -18.66 -3.13 -2.92
CA ALA A 343 -18.49 -2.70 -4.31
C ALA A 343 -17.19 -3.26 -4.89
N PHE A 344 -17.19 -3.67 -6.17
CA PHE A 344 -15.99 -4.10 -6.87
C PHE A 344 -15.79 -3.28 -8.15
N ILE A 345 -14.62 -2.66 -8.27
CA ILE A 345 -14.22 -1.83 -9.41
C ILE A 345 -13.05 -2.49 -10.14
N ASP A 346 -13.20 -2.72 -11.43
CA ASP A 346 -12.09 -3.15 -12.29
C ASP A 346 -11.38 -1.91 -12.87
N ALA A 347 -10.14 -1.65 -12.45
CA ALA A 347 -9.36 -0.51 -12.92
C ALA A 347 -8.69 -0.75 -14.29
N ARG A 348 -8.69 -1.97 -14.84
CA ARG A 348 -8.05 -2.30 -16.11
C ARG A 348 -8.54 -1.44 -17.28
N PRO A 349 -9.86 -1.26 -17.52
CA PRO A 349 -10.33 -0.44 -18.64
C PRO A 349 -9.87 1.01 -18.57
N ALA A 350 -9.85 1.61 -17.37
CA ALA A 350 -9.44 2.99 -17.19
C ALA A 350 -7.94 3.17 -17.45
N LEU A 351 -7.11 2.30 -16.86
CA LEU A 351 -5.65 2.36 -17.02
C LEU A 351 -5.23 2.03 -18.46
N ARG A 352 -5.90 1.08 -19.13
CA ARG A 352 -5.66 0.76 -20.55
C ARG A 352 -6.00 1.93 -21.48
N ARG A 353 -7.14 2.62 -21.24
CA ARG A 353 -7.49 3.83 -22.02
C ARG A 353 -6.43 4.94 -21.84
N ALA A 354 -5.96 5.13 -20.61
CA ALA A 354 -4.91 6.12 -20.33
C ALA A 354 -3.58 5.72 -20.99
N ALA A 355 -3.19 4.43 -20.90
CA ALA A 355 -1.98 3.87 -21.49
C ALA A 355 -1.98 3.90 -23.02
N ALA A 356 -3.14 3.76 -23.66
CA ALA A 356 -3.27 3.89 -25.10
C ALA A 356 -2.91 5.28 -25.62
N GLN A 357 -2.98 6.32 -24.78
CA GLN A 357 -2.66 7.71 -25.15
C GLN A 357 -1.22 8.08 -24.82
N ALA A 358 -0.74 7.70 -23.61
CA ALA A 358 0.61 7.96 -23.15
C ALA A 358 0.98 6.98 -22.02
N PRO A 359 2.30 6.80 -21.71
CA PRO A 359 2.72 5.91 -20.64
C PRO A 359 2.04 6.27 -19.30
N VAL A 360 1.58 5.26 -18.59
CA VAL A 360 1.01 5.37 -17.23
C VAL A 360 1.95 4.84 -16.14
N HIS A 361 3.12 4.33 -16.54
CA HIS A 361 4.26 3.94 -15.73
C HIS A 361 5.54 4.51 -16.35
N GLY A 362 6.66 4.51 -15.60
CA GLY A 362 7.97 5.00 -16.10
C GLY A 362 8.09 6.52 -16.17
N PRO A 363 9.25 7.01 -16.63
CA PRO A 363 10.35 6.25 -17.24
C PRO A 363 11.31 5.56 -16.27
N HIS A 364 11.37 5.91 -14.98
CA HIS A 364 12.34 5.37 -14.02
C HIS A 364 11.78 4.18 -13.22
N ASP A 365 10.48 4.15 -13.00
CA ASP A 365 9.77 3.06 -12.32
C ASP A 365 8.62 2.55 -13.21
N TRP A 366 8.85 1.40 -13.84
CA TRP A 366 7.86 0.79 -14.72
C TRP A 366 6.88 -0.13 -13.99
N ASN A 367 7.03 -0.28 -12.66
CA ASN A 367 6.16 -1.13 -11.86
C ASN A 367 5.09 -0.36 -11.11
N HIS A 368 5.34 0.89 -10.79
CA HIS A 368 4.35 1.77 -10.16
C HIS A 368 3.86 2.84 -11.12
N PRO A 369 2.63 3.33 -10.91
CA PRO A 369 2.08 4.38 -11.73
C PRO A 369 2.92 5.67 -11.67
N ASN A 370 3.06 6.30 -12.83
CA ASN A 370 3.51 7.69 -12.89
C ASN A 370 2.32 8.66 -12.63
N GLU A 371 2.53 9.95 -12.79
CA GLU A 371 1.48 10.95 -12.57
C GLU A 371 0.19 10.64 -13.35
N ARG A 372 0.29 10.26 -14.63
CA ARG A 372 -0.87 9.94 -15.45
C ARG A 372 -1.60 8.70 -14.94
N GLY A 373 -0.88 7.66 -14.56
CA GLY A 373 -1.45 6.44 -14.03
C GLY A 373 -2.20 6.69 -12.72
N TYR A 374 -1.61 7.44 -11.79
CA TYR A 374 -2.28 7.79 -10.54
C TYR A 374 -3.50 8.71 -10.74
N ARG A 375 -3.43 9.66 -11.66
CA ARG A 375 -4.59 10.49 -12.02
C ARG A 375 -5.73 9.65 -12.61
N ALA A 376 -5.42 8.70 -13.49
CA ALA A 376 -6.42 7.81 -14.07
C ALA A 376 -7.06 6.90 -13.01
N LEU A 377 -6.25 6.34 -12.10
CA LEU A 377 -6.73 5.48 -11.02
C LEU A 377 -7.56 6.27 -9.99
N GLY A 378 -7.07 7.42 -9.53
CA GLY A 378 -7.78 8.27 -8.58
C GLY A 378 -9.08 8.82 -9.15
N ALA A 379 -9.11 9.23 -10.42
CA ALA A 379 -10.32 9.69 -11.10
C ALA A 379 -11.37 8.58 -11.24
N LEU A 380 -10.95 7.36 -11.58
CA LEU A 380 -11.85 6.20 -11.62
C LEU A 380 -12.50 5.94 -10.26
N VAL A 381 -11.69 5.97 -9.19
CA VAL A 381 -12.21 5.77 -7.82
C VAL A 381 -13.16 6.88 -7.44
N ALA A 382 -12.80 8.15 -7.69
CA ALA A 382 -13.66 9.29 -7.40
C ALA A 382 -15.03 9.23 -8.12
N ASP A 383 -15.03 8.80 -9.38
CA ASP A 383 -16.25 8.61 -10.18
C ASP A 383 -17.16 7.50 -9.66
N LYS A 384 -16.55 6.41 -9.17
CA LYS A 384 -17.26 5.18 -8.78
C LYS A 384 -17.44 4.99 -7.28
N ILE A 385 -16.91 5.88 -6.44
CA ILE A 385 -16.82 5.65 -4.99
C ILE A 385 -18.19 5.49 -4.30
N ASP A 386 -19.23 6.11 -4.81
CA ASP A 386 -20.59 6.00 -4.29
C ASP A 386 -21.43 4.95 -5.03
N GLN A 387 -20.86 4.29 -6.05
CA GLN A 387 -21.55 3.23 -6.79
C GLN A 387 -21.58 1.94 -5.96
N ARG A 388 -22.63 1.15 -6.18
CA ARG A 388 -22.82 -0.15 -5.56
C ARG A 388 -22.83 -1.22 -6.64
N GLY A 389 -22.34 -2.40 -6.32
CA GLY A 389 -22.31 -3.54 -7.23
C GLY A 389 -20.90 -3.86 -7.75
N HIS A 390 -20.84 -4.84 -8.65
CA HIS A 390 -19.57 -5.35 -9.16
C HIS A 390 -19.42 -5.01 -10.64
N ASP A 391 -18.30 -4.41 -10.99
CA ASP A 391 -17.87 -4.33 -12.40
C ASP A 391 -17.58 -5.73 -12.93
N MET A 392 -17.82 -5.92 -14.23
CA MET A 392 -17.37 -7.13 -14.93
C MET A 392 -15.88 -7.02 -15.21
N CYS A 393 -15.15 -8.13 -15.03
CA CYS A 393 -13.75 -8.19 -15.38
C CYS A 393 -13.54 -8.07 -16.90
N ASP A 394 -12.75 -7.06 -17.32
CA ASP A 394 -12.47 -6.79 -18.73
C ASP A 394 -11.69 -7.93 -19.40
N ALA A 395 -12.06 -8.27 -20.65
CA ALA A 395 -11.51 -9.42 -21.37
C ALA A 395 -10.07 -9.22 -21.91
N GLY A 396 -9.57 -8.00 -21.92
CA GLY A 396 -8.23 -7.70 -22.41
C GLY A 396 -8.19 -6.58 -23.45
N PRO A 397 -6.97 -6.10 -23.79
CA PRO A 397 -6.77 -5.09 -24.82
C PRO A 397 -6.97 -5.62 -26.23
#